data_dfd97d44abe63775e2bb2bffdc4d14f8
#
_entry.id   dfd97d44abe63775e2bb2bffdc4d14f8
#
_cell.length_a   1.000
_cell.length_b   1.000
_cell.length_c   1.000
_cell.angle_alpha   90.00
_cell.angle_beta   90.00
_cell.angle_gamma   90.00
#
_symmetry.space_group_name_H-M   'P 1'
#
loop_
_entity.id
_entity.type
_entity.pdbx_description
1 polymer ?
#
loop_
_entity_poly.entity_id
_entity_poly.type
_entity_poly.pdbx_seq_one_letter_code
_entity_poly.pdbx_strand_id
1 'polypeptide(L)'
;MEPSTISSCILTLYREFAAYTTQRLQELGLSFGLIYFVIYVGKHPDCTPSELTKDLHLDWGHSQRSLNKLAEDGFLTKEKNGRSYHLKLTQRGENAFVVCHQVFIDWDAQSLGGLTAQERQQLLTLLQKAVQKKVCK
;
A
#
# COMPACT_ATOMS: atom_id res chain seq x y z
N MET A 1 -19.44 -16.87 13.01
CA MET A 1 -18.38 -17.67 13.67
C MET A 1 -17.24 -16.75 14.05
N GLU A 2 -16.88 -16.75 15.32
CA GLU A 2 -15.77 -15.91 15.77
C GLU A 2 -14.44 -16.50 15.33
N PRO A 3 -13.50 -15.66 14.86
CA PRO A 3 -12.18 -16.15 14.50
C PRO A 3 -11.43 -16.63 15.73
N SER A 4 -10.90 -17.84 15.66
CA SER A 4 -10.22 -18.49 16.79
C SER A 4 -8.72 -18.65 16.58
N THR A 5 -8.21 -18.25 15.42
CA THR A 5 -6.77 -18.32 15.12
C THR A 5 -6.27 -16.95 14.71
N ILE A 6 -4.96 -16.74 14.86
CA ILE A 6 -4.32 -15.50 14.41
C ILE A 6 -4.57 -15.31 12.92
N SER A 7 -4.41 -16.37 12.11
CA SER A 7 -4.62 -16.27 10.67
C SER A 7 -6.06 -15.90 10.31
N SER A 8 -7.06 -16.44 11.01
CA SER A 8 -8.45 -16.07 10.73
C SER A 8 -8.74 -14.62 11.14
N CYS A 9 -8.11 -14.13 12.20
CA CYS A 9 -8.21 -12.72 12.58
C CYS A 9 -7.57 -11.82 11.50
N ILE A 10 -6.41 -12.21 11.02
CA ILE A 10 -5.72 -11.46 9.97
C ILE A 10 -6.58 -11.39 8.71
N LEU A 11 -7.17 -12.52 8.30
CA LEU A 11 -8.04 -12.54 7.12
C LEU A 11 -9.27 -11.65 7.30
N THR A 12 -9.87 -11.67 8.48
CA THR A 12 -11.03 -10.84 8.78
C THR A 12 -10.67 -9.36 8.70
N LEU A 13 -9.56 -8.98 9.35
CA LEU A 13 -9.09 -7.60 9.34
C LEU A 13 -8.70 -7.16 7.93
N TYR A 14 -8.06 -8.04 7.17
CA TYR A 14 -7.68 -7.73 5.80
C TYR A 14 -8.91 -7.45 4.93
N ARG A 15 -9.95 -8.29 5.03
CA ARG A 15 -11.17 -8.08 4.26
C ARG A 15 -11.85 -6.76 4.62
N GLU A 16 -11.89 -6.43 5.90
CA GLU A 16 -12.48 -5.17 6.37
C GLU A 16 -11.67 -3.98 5.85
N PHE A 17 -10.35 -4.06 5.94
CA PHE A 17 -9.45 -3.02 5.45
C PHE A 17 -9.59 -2.84 3.94
N ALA A 18 -9.65 -3.93 3.19
CA ALA A 18 -9.79 -3.89 1.73
C ALA A 18 -11.10 -3.24 1.32
N ALA A 19 -12.20 -3.60 1.99
CA ALA A 19 -13.52 -3.02 1.70
C ALA A 19 -13.56 -1.52 2.01
N TYR A 20 -13.05 -1.15 3.17
CA TYR A 20 -12.98 0.25 3.59
C TYR A 20 -12.14 1.08 2.62
N THR A 21 -10.98 0.55 2.27
CA THR A 21 -10.03 1.24 1.40
C THR A 21 -10.58 1.37 -0.02
N THR A 22 -11.19 0.31 -0.55
CA THR A 22 -11.79 0.34 -1.87
C THR A 22 -12.82 1.45 -1.97
N GLN A 23 -13.65 1.61 -0.95
CA GLN A 23 -14.65 2.66 -0.93
C GLN A 23 -14.02 4.05 -0.89
N ARG A 24 -12.97 4.23 -0.09
CA ARG A 24 -12.26 5.50 0.02
C ARG A 24 -11.57 5.89 -1.29
N LEU A 25 -11.07 4.91 -2.04
CA LEU A 25 -10.33 5.16 -3.29
C LEU A 25 -11.24 5.32 -4.50
N GLN A 26 -12.51 5.00 -4.38
CA GLN A 26 -13.47 5.04 -5.48
C GLN A 26 -13.55 6.40 -6.15
N GLU A 27 -13.60 7.46 -5.35
CA GLU A 27 -13.69 8.84 -5.85
C GLU A 27 -12.42 9.26 -6.60
N LEU A 28 -11.29 8.63 -6.29
CA LEU A 28 -10.03 8.91 -6.95
C LEU A 28 -9.88 8.14 -8.27
N GLY A 29 -10.73 7.15 -8.51
CA GLY A 29 -10.57 6.26 -9.66
C GLY A 29 -9.39 5.32 -9.51
N LEU A 30 -8.97 5.03 -8.28
CA LEU A 30 -7.81 4.19 -7.99
C LEU A 30 -8.28 2.87 -7.37
N SER A 31 -7.81 1.75 -7.90
CA SER A 31 -8.15 0.44 -7.35
C SER A 31 -7.26 0.10 -6.15
N PHE A 32 -7.82 -0.69 -5.23
CA PHE A 32 -7.13 -1.09 -4.02
C PHE A 32 -5.78 -1.78 -4.31
N GLY A 33 -5.73 -2.60 -5.37
CA GLY A 33 -4.51 -3.32 -5.71
C GLY A 33 -3.33 -2.44 -6.09
N LEU A 34 -3.55 -1.16 -6.36
CA LEU A 34 -2.50 -0.23 -6.76
C LEU A 34 -2.04 0.70 -5.64
N ILE A 35 -2.60 0.56 -4.44
CA ILE A 35 -2.32 1.47 -3.32
C ILE A 35 -0.84 1.49 -2.96
N TYR A 36 -0.17 0.33 -2.93
CA TYR A 36 1.24 0.26 -2.55
C TYR A 36 2.16 0.85 -3.59
N PHE A 37 1.77 0.79 -4.86
CA PHE A 37 2.55 1.44 -5.93
C PHE A 37 2.56 2.95 -5.74
N VAL A 38 1.39 3.54 -5.47
CA VAL A 38 1.28 4.98 -5.26
C VAL A 38 2.07 5.39 -4.01
N ILE A 39 1.95 4.64 -2.93
CA ILE A 39 2.67 4.93 -1.69
C ILE A 39 4.18 4.84 -1.91
N TYR A 40 4.64 3.79 -2.59
CA TYR A 40 6.07 3.61 -2.83
C TYR A 40 6.66 4.76 -3.66
N VAL A 41 6.02 5.10 -4.77
CA VAL A 41 6.52 6.18 -5.64
C VAL A 41 6.49 7.52 -4.90
N GLY A 42 5.47 7.75 -4.08
CA GLY A 42 5.37 8.97 -3.28
C GLY A 42 6.50 9.09 -2.26
N LYS A 43 6.91 7.98 -1.66
CA LYS A 43 8.01 7.96 -0.66
C LYS A 43 9.38 7.91 -1.31
N HIS A 44 9.48 7.44 -2.55
CA HIS A 44 10.75 7.28 -3.25
C HIS A 44 10.67 7.97 -4.63
N PRO A 45 10.61 9.31 -4.66
CA PRO A 45 10.57 10.01 -5.94
C PRO A 45 11.79 9.68 -6.79
N ASP A 46 11.58 9.57 -8.07
CA ASP A 46 12.62 9.18 -9.05
C ASP A 46 13.09 7.73 -8.92
N CYS A 47 12.35 6.87 -8.21
CA CYS A 47 12.68 5.45 -8.16
C CYS A 47 12.51 4.80 -9.53
N THR A 48 13.22 3.68 -9.74
CA THR A 48 13.08 2.90 -10.96
C THR A 48 12.05 1.80 -10.79
N PRO A 49 11.45 1.31 -11.89
CA PRO A 49 10.58 0.14 -11.81
C PRO A 49 11.25 -1.08 -11.17
N SER A 50 12.56 -1.26 -11.40
CA SER A 50 13.32 -2.37 -10.79
C SER A 50 13.39 -2.26 -9.28
N GLU A 51 13.69 -1.06 -8.77
CA GLU A 51 13.76 -0.81 -7.33
C GLU A 51 12.41 -1.08 -6.67
N LEU A 52 11.33 -0.56 -7.26
CA LEU A 52 9.98 -0.75 -6.75
C LEU A 52 9.61 -2.23 -6.72
N THR A 53 9.85 -2.93 -7.84
CA THR A 53 9.51 -4.35 -7.97
C THR A 53 10.23 -5.19 -6.93
N LYS A 54 11.51 -4.91 -6.72
CA LYS A 54 12.33 -5.61 -5.73
C LYS A 54 11.85 -5.35 -4.32
N ASP A 55 11.66 -4.08 -3.98
CA ASP A 55 11.31 -3.69 -2.62
C ASP A 55 9.92 -4.15 -2.22
N LEU A 56 8.98 -4.21 -3.16
CA LEU A 56 7.62 -4.67 -2.90
C LEU A 56 7.48 -6.19 -3.06
N HIS A 57 8.56 -6.89 -3.38
CA HIS A 57 8.58 -8.35 -3.56
C HIS A 57 7.55 -8.84 -4.59
N LEU A 58 7.50 -8.15 -5.73
CA LEU A 58 6.54 -8.46 -6.79
C LEU A 58 7.23 -9.13 -7.96
N ASP A 59 6.44 -9.85 -8.79
CA ASP A 59 6.96 -10.32 -10.05
C ASP A 59 7.00 -9.15 -11.05
N TRP A 60 7.93 -9.22 -11.99
CA TRP A 60 8.19 -8.13 -12.94
C TRP A 60 6.97 -7.83 -13.82
N GLY A 61 6.32 -8.87 -14.32
CA GLY A 61 5.16 -8.71 -15.21
C GLY A 61 4.01 -7.99 -14.53
N HIS A 62 3.68 -8.40 -13.30
CA HIS A 62 2.64 -7.76 -12.50
C HIS A 62 2.97 -6.29 -12.23
N SER A 63 4.21 -6.03 -11.85
CA SER A 63 4.69 -4.68 -11.57
C SER A 63 4.56 -3.78 -12.80
N GLN A 64 5.00 -4.28 -13.96
CA GLN A 64 4.93 -3.51 -15.20
C GLN A 64 3.49 -3.19 -15.61
N ARG A 65 2.59 -4.16 -15.51
CA ARG A 65 1.17 -3.95 -15.83
C ARG A 65 0.54 -2.90 -14.92
N SER A 66 0.86 -2.96 -13.63
CA SER A 66 0.34 -2.02 -12.63
C SER A 66 0.86 -0.61 -12.87
N LEU A 67 2.16 -0.47 -13.14
CA LEU A 67 2.76 0.84 -13.42
C LEU A 67 2.22 1.44 -14.72
N ASN A 68 2.03 0.61 -15.74
CA ASN A 68 1.45 1.08 -17.00
C ASN A 68 0.01 1.56 -16.79
N LYS A 69 -0.78 0.84 -16.00
CA LYS A 69 -2.15 1.24 -15.67
C LYS A 69 -2.17 2.59 -14.95
N LEU A 70 -1.29 2.76 -13.97
CA LEU A 70 -1.20 4.02 -13.23
C LEU A 70 -0.76 5.18 -14.14
N ALA A 71 0.14 4.92 -15.08
CA ALA A 71 0.57 5.93 -16.03
C ALA A 71 -0.58 6.30 -16.99
N GLU A 72 -1.30 5.33 -17.52
CA GLU A 72 -2.46 5.55 -18.39
C GLU A 72 -3.55 6.37 -17.68
N ASP A 73 -3.78 6.08 -16.41
CA ASP A 73 -4.81 6.77 -15.64
C ASP A 73 -4.35 8.12 -15.09
N GLY A 74 -3.11 8.51 -15.37
CA GLY A 74 -2.61 9.84 -15.03
C GLY A 74 -2.11 10.01 -13.61
N PHE A 75 -1.81 8.92 -12.89
CA PHE A 75 -1.31 8.98 -11.53
C PHE A 75 0.20 9.14 -11.43
N LEU A 76 0.92 8.64 -12.43
CA LEU A 76 2.37 8.76 -12.44
C LEU A 76 2.89 8.94 -13.87
N THR A 77 4.15 9.35 -13.96
CA THR A 77 4.86 9.42 -15.23
C THR A 77 6.08 8.51 -15.17
N LYS A 78 6.44 7.98 -16.32
CA LYS A 78 7.69 7.24 -16.53
C LYS A 78 8.59 8.12 -17.37
N GLU A 79 9.61 8.69 -16.76
CA GLU A 79 10.56 9.54 -17.44
C GLU A 79 11.82 8.74 -17.76
N LYS A 80 12.19 8.70 -19.03
CA LYS A 80 13.40 8.00 -19.45
C LYS A 80 14.62 8.87 -19.17
N ASN A 81 15.59 8.32 -18.46
CA ASN A 81 16.85 8.99 -18.16
C ASN A 81 17.97 7.98 -18.44
N GLY A 82 18.59 8.12 -19.61
CA GLY A 82 19.56 7.15 -20.07
C GLY A 82 18.89 5.84 -20.44
N ARG A 83 19.32 4.74 -19.80
CA ARG A 83 18.77 3.40 -20.04
C ARG A 83 17.66 3.02 -19.09
N SER A 84 17.41 3.85 -18.08
CA SER A 84 16.44 3.56 -17.03
C SER A 84 15.24 4.49 -17.11
N TYR A 85 14.11 4.00 -16.64
CA TYR A 85 12.94 4.84 -16.41
C TYR A 85 12.92 5.26 -14.95
N HIS A 86 12.47 6.49 -14.71
CA HIS A 86 12.28 7.03 -13.35
C HIS A 86 10.82 7.36 -13.19
N LEU A 87 10.28 7.00 -12.03
CA LEU A 87 8.86 7.15 -11.72
C LEU A 87 8.63 8.38 -10.88
N LYS A 88 7.63 9.16 -11.24
CA LYS A 88 7.19 10.34 -10.48
C LYS A 88 5.68 10.37 -10.42
N LEU A 89 5.14 10.79 -9.29
CA LEU A 89 3.71 11.04 -9.19
C LEU A 89 3.37 12.34 -9.91
N THR A 90 2.23 12.33 -10.61
CA THR A 90 1.62 13.55 -11.13
C THR A 90 0.91 14.27 -9.98
N GLN A 91 0.34 15.44 -10.24
CA GLN A 91 -0.50 16.10 -9.23
C GLN A 91 -1.64 15.20 -8.77
N ARG A 92 -2.27 14.48 -9.71
CA ARG A 92 -3.31 13.51 -9.39
C ARG A 92 -2.76 12.38 -8.50
N GLY A 93 -1.56 11.92 -8.81
CA GLY A 93 -0.88 10.90 -8.02
C GLY A 93 -0.53 11.36 -6.62
N GLU A 94 -0.09 12.62 -6.49
CA GLU A 94 0.22 13.19 -5.18
C GLU A 94 -1.03 13.34 -4.32
N ASN A 95 -2.15 13.75 -4.93
CA ASN A 95 -3.42 13.83 -4.22
C ASN A 95 -3.86 12.42 -3.74
N ALA A 96 -3.70 11.43 -4.61
CA ALA A 96 -4.00 10.04 -4.25
C ALA A 96 -3.07 9.53 -3.15
N PHE A 97 -1.79 9.90 -3.19
CA PHE A 97 -0.81 9.51 -2.18
C PHE A 97 -1.25 9.96 -0.78
N VAL A 98 -1.71 11.20 -0.65
CA VAL A 98 -2.18 11.72 0.63
C VAL A 98 -3.34 10.88 1.17
N VAL A 99 -4.31 10.57 0.32
CA VAL A 99 -5.46 9.75 0.71
C VAL A 99 -5.03 8.33 1.06
N CYS A 100 -4.17 7.72 0.25
CA CYS A 100 -3.68 6.37 0.49
C CYS A 100 -2.93 6.26 1.82
N HIS A 101 -2.14 7.28 2.15
CA HIS A 101 -1.42 7.32 3.42
C HIS A 101 -2.39 7.48 4.60
N GLN A 102 -3.38 8.35 4.45
CA GLN A 102 -4.35 8.64 5.51
C GLN A 102 -5.28 7.45 5.80
N VAL A 103 -5.56 6.63 4.77
CA VAL A 103 -6.42 5.45 4.91
C VAL A 103 -5.93 4.52 6.03
N PHE A 104 -4.62 4.28 6.10
CA PHE A 104 -4.05 3.40 7.14
C PHE A 104 -4.31 3.97 8.54
N ILE A 105 -4.09 5.26 8.71
CA ILE A 105 -4.27 5.94 10.00
C ILE A 105 -5.73 5.89 10.42
N ASP A 106 -6.63 6.23 9.50
CA ASP A 106 -8.06 6.30 9.77
C ASP A 106 -8.65 4.92 10.08
N TRP A 107 -8.22 3.91 9.31
CA TRP A 107 -8.70 2.55 9.54
C TRP A 107 -8.27 2.02 10.90
N ASP A 108 -7.01 2.24 11.27
CA ASP A 108 -6.49 1.83 12.58
C ASP A 108 -7.32 2.46 13.70
N ALA A 109 -7.60 3.76 13.59
CA ALA A 109 -8.36 4.47 14.60
C ALA A 109 -9.80 3.93 14.74
N GLN A 110 -10.44 3.62 13.61
CA GLN A 110 -11.83 3.14 13.62
C GLN A 110 -11.93 1.66 14.00
N SER A 111 -11.13 0.83 13.38
CA SER A 111 -11.27 -0.63 13.50
C SER A 111 -10.68 -1.19 14.76
N LEU A 112 -9.68 -0.52 15.31
CA LEU A 112 -9.03 -0.94 16.54
C LEU A 112 -9.44 -0.08 17.75
N GLY A 113 -10.57 0.63 17.63
CA GLY A 113 -11.09 1.50 18.68
C GLY A 113 -11.48 0.76 19.96
N GLY A 114 -11.69 -0.56 19.88
CA GLY A 114 -11.95 -1.40 21.05
C GLY A 114 -10.72 -1.71 21.88
N LEU A 115 -9.52 -1.40 21.37
CA LEU A 115 -8.28 -1.61 22.08
C LEU A 115 -7.84 -0.31 22.76
N THR A 116 -7.19 -0.43 23.92
CA THR A 116 -6.54 0.72 24.55
C THR A 116 -5.33 1.12 23.73
N ALA A 117 -4.81 2.34 23.95
CA ALA A 117 -3.60 2.81 23.29
C ALA A 117 -2.42 1.87 23.52
N GLN A 118 -2.30 1.37 24.75
CA GLN A 118 -1.25 0.42 25.11
C GLN A 118 -1.40 -0.90 24.37
N GLU A 119 -2.63 -1.42 24.29
CA GLU A 119 -2.92 -2.65 23.58
C GLU A 119 -2.61 -2.52 22.07
N ARG A 120 -2.98 -1.38 21.49
CA ARG A 120 -2.66 -1.13 20.07
C ARG A 120 -1.15 -1.08 19.84
N GLN A 121 -0.40 -0.48 20.76
CA GLN A 121 1.05 -0.43 20.64
C GLN A 121 1.66 -1.81 20.76
N GLN A 122 1.16 -2.64 21.67
CA GLN A 122 1.59 -4.03 21.83
C GLN A 122 1.31 -4.85 20.57
N LEU A 123 0.11 -4.70 20.01
CA LEU A 123 -0.26 -5.38 18.77
C LEU A 123 0.67 -4.99 17.64
N LEU A 124 0.93 -3.68 17.46
CA LEU A 124 1.82 -3.19 16.42
C LEU A 124 3.22 -3.77 16.58
N THR A 125 3.76 -3.75 17.79
CA THR A 125 5.10 -4.28 18.07
C THR A 125 5.20 -5.77 17.72
N LEU A 126 4.19 -6.55 18.10
CA LEU A 126 4.16 -7.98 17.82
C LEU A 126 4.03 -8.27 16.32
N LEU A 127 3.19 -7.52 15.63
CA LEU A 127 3.02 -7.66 14.20
C LEU A 127 4.31 -7.28 13.44
N GLN A 128 4.96 -6.20 13.86
CA GLN A 128 6.23 -5.79 13.27
C GLN A 128 7.29 -6.88 13.41
N LYS A 129 7.35 -7.49 14.59
CA LYS A 129 8.27 -8.60 14.86
C LYS A 129 7.97 -9.79 13.93
N ALA A 130 6.70 -10.13 13.75
CA ALA A 130 6.29 -11.23 12.89
C ALA A 130 6.64 -10.95 11.43
N VAL A 131 6.42 -9.72 10.97
CA VAL A 131 6.70 -9.31 9.59
C VAL A 131 8.21 -9.27 9.33
N GLN A 132 9.00 -8.71 10.25
CA GLN A 132 10.47 -8.63 10.11
C GLN A 132 11.10 -10.00 9.90
N LYS A 133 10.58 -11.01 10.59
CA LYS A 133 11.10 -12.37 10.49
C LYS A 133 11.01 -12.92 9.06
N LYS A 134 10.07 -12.41 8.24
CA LYS A 134 9.88 -12.85 6.85
C LYS A 134 10.61 -11.97 5.84
N VAL A 135 10.82 -10.71 6.18
CA VAL A 135 11.48 -9.75 5.30
C VAL A 135 13.00 -9.87 5.37
N CYS A 136 13.55 -10.35 6.49
CA CYS A 136 14.99 -10.49 6.71
C CYS A 136 15.61 -11.76 6.12
N LYS A 137 14.87 -12.52 5.34
CA LYS A 137 15.41 -13.71 4.67
C LYS A 137 16.08 -13.38 3.36
#